data_0e40a071ff6e421e8cb3ea6ebb7cd7ff
#
_entry.id   0e40a071ff6e421e8cb3ea6ebb7cd7ff
#
_cell.length_a   1.000
_cell.length_b   1.000
_cell.length_c   1.000
_cell.angle_alpha   90.00
_cell.angle_beta   90.00
_cell.angle_gamma   90.00
#
_symmetry.space_group_name_H-M   'P 1'
#
loop_
_entity.id
_entity.type
_entity.pdbx_description
1 polymer ?
#
loop_
_entity_poly.entity_id
_entity_poly.type
_entity_poly.pdbx_seq_one_letter_code
_entity_poly.pdbx_strand_id
1 'polypeptide(L)'
;MYGFISKTFRPQTVSEIGGESYLNVGTRLIRFGSSGLAGVWAEENTRESIYDAFRRKETFGTSGPRIKVRFFAGYNFENSTLADPDLIQKAYSKNIPMGGDVIQQRGKSLKFLVWAISDPLGAPLQRVQIIKGWIDKGAKQEKVFDVACSDGQSVNSQTHRCPDNGATVNIDDCSISREKGNPEIKTFWQDPEFIN
;
A
#
# COMPACT_ATOMS: atom_id res chain seq x y z
N MET A 1 7.02 14.91 -7.39
CA MET A 1 7.55 13.85 -6.50
C MET A 1 7.46 12.53 -7.22
N TYR A 2 8.59 11.87 -7.40
CA TYR A 2 8.69 10.61 -8.15
C TYR A 2 8.71 9.46 -7.17
N GLY A 3 7.93 8.40 -7.44
CA GLY A 3 8.02 7.15 -6.68
C GLY A 3 9.09 6.28 -7.31
N PHE A 4 10.17 6.03 -6.59
CA PHE A 4 11.21 5.11 -7.03
C PHE A 4 11.02 3.78 -6.31
N ILE A 5 10.88 2.72 -7.10
CA ILE A 5 11.03 1.36 -6.61
C ILE A 5 12.51 1.07 -6.76
N SER A 6 13.20 0.89 -5.64
CA SER A 6 14.60 0.46 -5.66
C SER A 6 14.76 -0.74 -6.59
N LYS A 7 15.77 -0.67 -7.47
CA LYS A 7 16.08 -1.75 -8.42
C LYS A 7 16.19 -3.07 -7.67
N THR A 8 15.31 -3.99 -8.09
CA THR A 8 15.52 -5.43 -8.11
C THR A 8 16.54 -5.96 -7.09
N PHE A 9 16.04 -6.50 -6.01
CA PHE A 9 16.72 -7.64 -5.44
C PHE A 9 16.75 -8.70 -6.55
N ARG A 10 17.87 -8.80 -7.26
CA ARG A 10 18.15 -10.03 -8.00
C ARG A 10 18.14 -11.15 -6.96
N PRO A 11 17.57 -12.30 -7.24
CA PRO A 11 17.86 -13.47 -6.43
C PRO A 11 19.40 -13.57 -6.46
N GLN A 12 20.01 -13.29 -5.31
CA GLN A 12 21.46 -13.40 -5.18
C GLN A 12 21.80 -14.86 -5.42
N THR A 13 22.60 -15.10 -6.43
CA THR A 13 23.17 -16.41 -6.63
C THR A 13 24.11 -16.74 -5.47
N VAL A 14 24.27 -17.99 -5.11
CA VAL A 14 25.16 -18.41 -4.01
C VAL A 14 26.58 -17.84 -4.16
N SER A 15 27.02 -17.59 -5.39
CA SER A 15 28.32 -16.95 -5.70
C SER A 15 28.37 -15.46 -5.37
N GLU A 16 27.23 -14.74 -5.35
CA GLU A 16 27.16 -13.32 -5.05
C GLU A 16 27.11 -13.01 -3.54
N ILE A 17 26.77 -14.01 -2.72
CA ILE A 17 26.70 -13.89 -1.25
C ILE A 17 28.09 -14.09 -0.60
N GLY A 18 29.13 -14.34 -1.39
CA GLY A 18 30.51 -14.34 -0.92
C GLY A 18 30.83 -15.40 0.14
N GLY A 19 30.99 -16.62 -0.29
CA GLY A 19 31.53 -17.66 0.55
C GLY A 19 30.80 -18.99 0.47
N GLU A 20 31.51 -20.04 0.70
CA GLU A 20 31.02 -21.39 0.94
C GLU A 20 30.11 -21.42 2.18
N SER A 21 29.03 -20.67 2.13
CA SER A 21 28.17 -20.48 3.24
C SER A 21 27.22 -21.65 3.39
N TYR A 22 26.81 -21.89 4.61
CA TYR A 22 25.68 -22.67 5.08
C TYR A 22 24.44 -22.64 4.17
N LEU A 23 24.48 -21.89 3.07
CA LEU A 23 23.50 -21.83 1.99
C LEU A 23 23.72 -22.88 0.90
N ASN A 24 24.67 -23.78 1.05
CA ASN A 24 24.82 -24.94 0.18
C ASN A 24 23.64 -25.93 0.37
N VAL A 25 22.45 -25.39 0.46
CA VAL A 25 21.20 -26.12 0.60
C VAL A 25 20.58 -26.41 -0.76
N GLY A 26 21.44 -26.76 -1.72
CA GLY A 26 21.02 -27.27 -3.02
C GLY A 26 20.09 -26.31 -3.79
N THR A 27 19.65 -26.74 -4.94
CA THR A 27 18.72 -26.08 -5.87
C THR A 27 17.37 -25.63 -5.27
N ARG A 28 17.08 -25.90 -4.01
CA ARG A 28 15.86 -25.48 -3.33
C ARG A 28 15.78 -23.98 -3.10
N LEU A 29 16.91 -23.30 -2.84
CA LEU A 29 16.92 -21.85 -2.58
C LEU A 29 16.63 -21.00 -3.84
N ILE A 30 16.93 -21.52 -5.03
CA ILE A 30 16.58 -20.86 -6.28
C ILE A 30 15.07 -20.69 -6.44
N ARG A 31 14.27 -21.54 -5.78
CA ARG A 31 12.81 -21.47 -5.77
C ARG A 31 12.26 -20.45 -4.75
N PHE A 32 13.07 -20.01 -3.83
CA PHE A 32 12.72 -19.00 -2.83
C PHE A 32 13.30 -17.63 -3.21
N GLY A 33 13.02 -17.20 -4.45
CA GLY A 33 13.32 -15.83 -4.84
C GLY A 33 12.57 -14.85 -3.95
N SER A 34 13.21 -13.72 -3.60
CA SER A 34 12.51 -12.65 -2.92
C SER A 34 11.54 -12.00 -3.90
N SER A 35 10.25 -12.17 -3.69
CA SER A 35 9.20 -11.56 -4.50
C SER A 35 8.87 -10.12 -4.06
N GLY A 36 9.24 -9.77 -2.83
CA GLY A 36 8.94 -8.47 -2.24
C GLY A 36 9.95 -7.38 -2.59
N LEU A 37 9.48 -6.15 -2.70
CA LEU A 37 10.28 -4.95 -2.85
C LEU A 37 9.94 -3.95 -1.75
N ALA A 38 10.96 -3.23 -1.27
CA ALA A 38 10.76 -2.01 -0.52
C ALA A 38 10.73 -0.83 -1.50
N GLY A 39 9.66 -0.05 -1.46
CA GLY A 39 9.50 1.18 -2.23
C GLY A 39 9.55 2.40 -1.33
N VAL A 40 9.99 3.51 -1.86
CA VAL A 40 9.99 4.81 -1.16
C VAL A 40 9.40 5.91 -2.03
N TRP A 41 8.84 6.93 -1.41
CA TRP A 41 8.44 8.17 -2.05
C TRP A 41 9.52 9.22 -1.80
N ALA A 42 10.43 9.38 -2.78
CA ALA A 42 11.55 10.32 -2.73
C ALA A 42 11.37 11.41 -3.79
N GLU A 43 11.99 12.55 -3.58
CA GLU A 43 11.95 13.69 -4.52
C GLU A 43 12.82 13.41 -5.74
N GLU A 44 13.96 12.72 -5.52
CA GLU A 44 14.95 12.39 -6.55
C GLU A 44 15.43 10.96 -6.39
N ASN A 45 15.99 10.40 -7.49
CA ASN A 45 16.65 9.10 -7.47
C ASN A 45 18.12 9.25 -7.07
N THR A 46 18.38 9.88 -5.93
CA THR A 46 19.69 10.00 -5.31
C THR A 46 19.73 9.20 -4.02
N ARG A 47 20.93 8.81 -3.59
CA ARG A 47 21.13 8.09 -2.34
C ARG A 47 20.58 8.87 -1.15
N GLU A 48 20.84 10.15 -1.10
CA GLU A 48 20.46 11.06 -0.05
C GLU A 48 18.94 11.18 0.04
N SER A 49 18.28 11.44 -1.08
CA SER A 49 16.81 11.57 -1.13
C SER A 49 16.08 10.27 -0.78
N ILE A 50 16.62 9.13 -1.23
CA ILE A 50 16.08 7.80 -0.86
C ILE A 50 16.27 7.55 0.64
N TYR A 51 17.45 7.86 1.19
CA TYR A 51 17.72 7.70 2.61
C TYR A 51 16.81 8.57 3.48
N ASP A 52 16.58 9.82 3.08
CA ASP A 52 15.69 10.73 3.78
C ASP A 52 14.23 10.26 3.72
N ALA A 53 13.79 9.68 2.61
CA ALA A 53 12.46 9.05 2.51
C ALA A 53 12.33 7.85 3.47
N PHE A 54 13.36 7.03 3.63
CA PHE A 54 13.38 5.97 4.64
C PHE A 54 13.30 6.55 6.07
N ARG A 55 14.03 7.60 6.34
CA ARG A 55 13.99 8.26 7.66
C ARG A 55 12.61 8.86 7.99
N ARG A 56 11.94 9.42 6.99
CA ARG A 56 10.55 9.89 7.13
C ARG A 56 9.53 8.75 7.15
N LYS A 57 9.97 7.50 6.95
CA LYS A 57 9.11 6.32 6.87
C LYS A 57 8.08 6.41 5.72
N GLU A 58 8.32 7.22 4.70
CA GLU A 58 7.54 7.28 3.47
C GLU A 58 7.81 6.07 2.58
N THR A 59 7.54 4.90 3.11
CA THR A 59 7.92 3.62 2.54
C THR A 59 6.73 2.69 2.42
N PHE A 60 6.78 1.81 1.45
CA PHE A 60 5.82 0.73 1.30
C PHE A 60 6.52 -0.55 0.85
N GLY A 61 5.88 -1.69 1.07
CA GLY A 61 6.38 -2.99 0.66
C GLY A 61 5.45 -3.66 -0.34
N THR A 62 6.01 -4.54 -1.16
CA THR A 62 5.25 -5.44 -2.02
C THR A 62 5.60 -6.89 -1.69
N SER A 63 4.67 -7.81 -1.86
CA SER A 63 4.89 -9.25 -1.60
C SER A 63 4.87 -10.09 -2.89
N GLY A 64 4.81 -9.44 -4.05
CA GLY A 64 4.74 -10.07 -5.37
C GLY A 64 4.56 -8.99 -6.43
N PRO A 65 3.34 -8.73 -6.89
CA PRO A 65 3.07 -7.63 -7.82
C PRO A 65 3.57 -6.29 -7.28
N ARG A 66 4.08 -5.44 -8.16
CA ARG A 66 4.67 -4.13 -7.82
C ARG A 66 3.62 -3.05 -7.61
N ILE A 67 2.68 -3.32 -6.73
CA ILE A 67 1.63 -2.37 -6.35
C ILE A 67 2.28 -1.17 -5.68
N LYS A 68 1.88 0.03 -6.09
CA LYS A 68 2.29 1.29 -5.47
C LYS A 68 1.16 1.81 -4.60
N VAL A 69 1.49 2.31 -3.43
CA VAL A 69 0.51 2.87 -2.52
C VAL A 69 0.97 4.22 -1.98
N ARG A 70 0.04 5.18 -1.89
CA ARG A 70 0.18 6.42 -1.13
C ARG A 70 -0.89 6.48 -0.06
N PHE A 71 -0.51 6.99 1.09
CA PHE A 71 -1.39 7.12 2.22
C PHE A 71 -1.13 8.45 2.92
N PHE A 72 -2.19 9.23 3.13
CA PHE A 72 -2.14 10.50 3.86
C PHE A 72 -3.24 10.53 4.91
N ALA A 73 -2.97 11.19 6.02
CA ALA A 73 -3.93 11.42 7.08
C ALA A 73 -4.03 12.92 7.39
N GLY A 74 -5.21 13.41 7.70
CA GLY A 74 -5.35 14.81 8.10
C GLY A 74 -6.78 15.28 8.24
N TYR A 75 -6.89 16.55 8.62
CA TYR A 75 -8.16 17.22 8.87
C TYR A 75 -8.55 18.19 7.74
N ASN A 76 -7.71 18.33 6.70
CA ASN A 76 -7.83 19.37 5.69
C ASN A 76 -8.22 18.83 4.31
N PHE A 77 -9.00 17.76 4.27
CA PHE A 77 -9.54 17.17 3.03
C PHE A 77 -10.97 17.61 2.70
N GLU A 78 -11.51 18.63 3.37
CA GLU A 78 -12.93 18.99 3.28
C GLU A 78 -13.36 19.37 1.85
N ASN A 79 -12.50 20.10 1.15
CA ASN A 79 -12.77 20.58 -0.22
C ASN A 79 -11.95 19.82 -1.29
N SER A 80 -11.38 18.67 -0.94
CA SER A 80 -10.59 17.89 -1.87
C SER A 80 -11.46 16.90 -2.63
N THR A 81 -11.25 16.78 -3.93
CA THR A 81 -11.90 15.78 -4.77
C THR A 81 -10.86 14.77 -5.27
N LEU A 82 -11.30 13.53 -5.49
CA LEU A 82 -10.41 12.49 -6.03
C LEU A 82 -9.97 12.77 -7.48
N ALA A 83 -10.68 13.64 -8.18
CA ALA A 83 -10.37 14.05 -9.56
C ALA A 83 -9.41 15.26 -9.64
N ASP A 84 -9.03 15.84 -8.49
CA ASP A 84 -8.16 17.00 -8.46
C ASP A 84 -6.75 16.63 -8.98
N PRO A 85 -6.25 17.26 -10.06
CA PRO A 85 -4.93 16.98 -10.61
C PRO A 85 -3.80 17.29 -9.61
N ASP A 86 -4.02 18.25 -8.71
CA ASP A 86 -3.06 18.69 -7.71
C ASP A 86 -3.25 17.99 -6.35
N LEU A 87 -4.07 16.92 -6.30
CA LEU A 87 -4.45 16.25 -5.07
C LEU A 87 -3.24 15.88 -4.21
N ILE A 88 -2.20 15.33 -4.81
CA ILE A 88 -1.00 14.90 -4.08
C ILE A 88 -0.21 16.09 -3.55
N GLN A 89 -0.05 17.15 -4.33
CA GLN A 89 0.63 18.36 -3.90
C GLN A 89 -0.12 19.00 -2.72
N LYS A 90 -1.44 19.06 -2.79
CA LYS A 90 -2.31 19.56 -1.72
C LYS A 90 -2.25 18.66 -0.49
N ALA A 91 -2.17 17.34 -0.68
CA ALA A 91 -2.03 16.39 0.41
C ALA A 91 -0.72 16.62 1.17
N TYR A 92 0.40 16.77 0.49
CA TYR A 92 1.69 17.08 1.13
C TYR A 92 1.72 18.45 1.83
N SER A 93 1.06 19.46 1.28
CA SER A 93 1.09 20.80 1.85
C SER A 93 0.21 20.99 3.09
N LYS A 94 -0.82 20.18 3.27
CA LYS A 94 -1.86 20.38 4.29
C LYS A 94 -2.12 19.21 5.21
N ASN A 95 -1.60 18.04 4.88
CA ASN A 95 -1.87 16.80 5.60
C ASN A 95 -0.56 16.03 5.83
N ILE A 96 -0.63 14.92 6.51
CA ILE A 96 0.52 14.13 6.96
C ILE A 96 0.66 12.90 6.05
N PRO A 97 1.81 12.71 5.38
CA PRO A 97 2.06 11.52 4.59
C PRO A 97 2.27 10.28 5.47
N MET A 98 2.26 9.11 4.83
CA MET A 98 2.59 7.84 5.46
C MET A 98 3.90 7.95 6.26
N GLY A 99 3.96 7.27 7.41
CA GLY A 99 5.11 7.31 8.32
C GLY A 99 5.09 8.44 9.33
N GLY A 100 4.24 9.46 9.16
CA GLY A 100 4.11 10.58 10.09
C GLY A 100 3.12 10.30 11.22
N ASP A 101 3.14 11.17 12.22
CA ASP A 101 2.27 11.11 13.40
C ASP A 101 1.20 12.20 13.31
N VAL A 102 -0.06 11.84 13.59
CA VAL A 102 -1.20 12.76 13.60
C VAL A 102 -1.51 13.17 15.03
N ILE A 103 -1.49 14.46 15.29
CA ILE A 103 -1.93 15.00 16.57
C ILE A 103 -3.45 15.14 16.55
N GLN A 104 -4.13 14.55 17.52
CA GLN A 104 -5.58 14.62 17.63
C GLN A 104 -6.06 16.08 17.78
N GLN A 105 -7.04 16.46 16.98
CA GLN A 105 -7.72 17.75 17.05
C GLN A 105 -9.17 17.55 17.51
N ARG A 106 -9.50 18.05 18.70
CA ARG A 106 -10.86 17.94 19.25
C ARG A 106 -11.89 18.54 18.31
N GLY A 107 -13.00 17.83 18.12
CA GLY A 107 -14.12 18.27 17.29
C GLY A 107 -13.87 18.19 15.78
N LYS A 108 -12.74 17.65 15.35
CA LYS A 108 -12.46 17.42 13.91
C LYS A 108 -12.39 15.94 13.59
N SER A 109 -12.97 15.59 12.47
CA SER A 109 -12.92 14.21 11.96
C SER A 109 -11.66 13.97 11.14
N LEU A 110 -10.87 13.01 11.56
CA LEU A 110 -9.69 12.57 10.83
C LEU A 110 -10.11 11.82 9.55
N LYS A 111 -9.59 12.26 8.41
CA LYS A 111 -9.77 11.61 7.12
C LYS A 111 -8.45 11.06 6.59
N PHE A 112 -8.56 9.99 5.84
CA PHE A 112 -7.45 9.33 5.18
C PHE A 112 -7.66 9.38 3.67
N LEU A 113 -6.59 9.71 2.94
CA LEU A 113 -6.52 9.52 1.49
C LEU A 113 -5.68 8.28 1.22
N VAL A 114 -6.25 7.32 0.54
CA VAL A 114 -5.54 6.12 0.06
C VAL A 114 -5.56 6.11 -1.45
N TRP A 115 -4.40 5.88 -2.04
CA TRP A 115 -4.25 5.75 -3.47
C TRP A 115 -3.35 4.56 -3.78
N ALA A 116 -3.92 3.54 -4.42
CA ALA A 116 -3.23 2.34 -4.85
C ALA A 116 -3.26 2.22 -6.38
N ILE A 117 -2.13 1.81 -6.96
CA ILE A 117 -1.98 1.54 -8.39
C ILE A 117 -1.48 0.11 -8.55
N SER A 118 -2.15 -0.67 -9.39
CA SER A 118 -1.76 -2.05 -9.67
C SER A 118 -0.41 -2.14 -10.39
N ASP A 119 0.18 -3.32 -10.33
CA ASP A 119 1.28 -3.68 -11.22
C ASP A 119 0.71 -3.92 -12.64
N PRO A 120 1.20 -3.24 -13.68
CA PRO A 120 0.71 -3.47 -15.04
C PRO A 120 0.86 -4.91 -15.56
N LEU A 121 1.82 -5.65 -14.98
CA LEU A 121 2.06 -7.06 -15.31
C LEU A 121 1.32 -8.03 -14.38
N GLY A 122 0.75 -7.52 -13.29
CA GLY A 122 0.01 -8.30 -12.31
C GLY A 122 -1.52 -8.29 -12.53
N ALA A 123 -2.23 -8.85 -11.56
CA ALA A 123 -3.69 -8.77 -11.53
C ALA A 123 -4.13 -7.34 -11.14
N PRO A 124 -5.28 -6.86 -11.66
CA PRO A 124 -5.91 -5.64 -11.20
C PRO A 124 -6.25 -5.69 -9.70
N LEU A 125 -6.41 -4.52 -9.08
CA LEU A 125 -6.75 -4.41 -7.68
C LEU A 125 -8.21 -4.82 -7.43
N GLN A 126 -8.42 -5.70 -6.45
CA GLN A 126 -9.77 -6.09 -6.03
C GLN A 126 -10.34 -5.10 -5.01
N ARG A 127 -9.53 -4.64 -4.07
CA ARG A 127 -9.94 -3.75 -2.98
C ARG A 127 -8.75 -3.05 -2.35
N VAL A 128 -9.03 -2.05 -1.55
CA VAL A 128 -8.08 -1.41 -0.65
C VAL A 128 -8.55 -1.65 0.78
N GLN A 129 -7.60 -2.00 1.66
CA GLN A 129 -7.86 -2.27 3.08
C GLN A 129 -7.03 -1.35 3.96
N ILE A 130 -7.59 -0.95 5.09
CA ILE A 130 -6.88 -0.31 6.20
C ILE A 130 -6.94 -1.26 7.39
N ILE A 131 -5.79 -1.56 7.96
CA ILE A 131 -5.67 -2.31 9.20
C ILE A 131 -5.45 -1.30 10.32
N LYS A 132 -6.39 -1.23 11.25
CA LYS A 132 -6.34 -0.37 12.43
C LYS A 132 -5.89 -1.20 13.62
N GLY A 133 -4.82 -0.76 14.28
CA GLY A 133 -4.37 -1.32 15.54
C GLY A 133 -4.47 -0.27 16.65
N TRP A 134 -4.91 -0.67 17.84
CA TRP A 134 -4.97 0.20 19.00
C TRP A 134 -4.79 -0.59 20.29
N ILE A 135 -4.64 0.13 21.40
CA ILE A 135 -4.60 -0.47 22.73
C ILE A 135 -5.86 -0.03 23.48
N ASP A 136 -6.63 -0.99 23.97
CA ASP A 136 -7.78 -0.77 24.85
C ASP A 136 -7.54 -1.47 26.18
N LYS A 137 -7.55 -0.69 27.27
CA LYS A 137 -7.35 -1.21 28.65
C LYS A 137 -6.12 -2.13 28.78
N GLY A 138 -5.04 -1.80 28.07
CA GLY A 138 -3.81 -2.59 28.06
C GLY A 138 -3.82 -3.80 27.11
N ALA A 139 -4.92 -4.11 26.47
CA ALA A 139 -5.03 -5.19 25.49
C ALA A 139 -4.83 -4.65 24.05
N LYS A 140 -4.07 -5.39 23.25
CA LYS A 140 -3.90 -5.09 21.81
C LYS A 140 -5.17 -5.45 21.05
N GLN A 141 -5.65 -4.53 20.27
CA GLN A 141 -6.82 -4.70 19.38
C GLN A 141 -6.41 -4.47 17.94
N GLU A 142 -7.08 -5.15 17.03
CA GLU A 142 -6.90 -5.00 15.58
C GLU A 142 -8.24 -5.13 14.87
N LYS A 143 -8.44 -4.31 13.83
CA LYS A 143 -9.59 -4.42 12.95
C LYS A 143 -9.21 -4.09 11.52
N VAL A 144 -9.71 -4.88 10.57
CA VAL A 144 -9.51 -4.70 9.14
C VAL A 144 -10.76 -4.12 8.52
N PHE A 145 -10.60 -2.99 7.84
CA PHE A 145 -11.65 -2.32 7.08
C PHE A 145 -11.33 -2.40 5.59
N ASP A 146 -12.24 -2.92 4.77
CA ASP A 146 -12.22 -2.64 3.35
C ASP A 146 -12.72 -1.19 3.18
N VAL A 147 -11.94 -0.35 2.50
CA VAL A 147 -12.24 1.08 2.38
C VAL A 147 -12.64 1.49 0.97
N ALA A 148 -12.31 0.67 0.00
CA ALA A 148 -12.78 0.80 -1.38
C ALA A 148 -12.77 -0.57 -2.07
N CYS A 149 -13.78 -0.81 -2.89
CA CYS A 149 -13.95 -2.00 -3.70
C CYS A 149 -13.72 -1.67 -5.18
N SER A 150 -13.33 -2.67 -5.97
CA SER A 150 -13.27 -2.57 -7.43
C SER A 150 -14.65 -2.74 -8.09
N ASP A 151 -14.66 -2.63 -9.39
CA ASP A 151 -15.81 -2.96 -10.27
C ASP A 151 -17.11 -2.21 -9.89
N GLY A 152 -16.99 -1.00 -9.34
CA GLY A 152 -18.12 -0.19 -8.90
C GLY A 152 -18.87 -0.74 -7.68
N GLN A 153 -18.32 -1.76 -7.02
CA GLN A 153 -18.94 -2.33 -5.83
C GLN A 153 -18.78 -1.42 -4.60
N SER A 154 -19.69 -1.55 -3.66
CA SER A 154 -19.67 -0.79 -2.41
C SER A 154 -19.28 -1.66 -1.23
N VAL A 155 -18.58 -1.05 -0.29
CA VAL A 155 -18.26 -1.70 0.99
C VAL A 155 -19.56 -1.91 1.80
N ASN A 156 -19.77 -3.11 2.33
CA ASN A 156 -20.87 -3.39 3.23
C ASN A 156 -20.67 -2.60 4.54
N SER A 157 -21.63 -1.76 4.90
CA SER A 157 -21.54 -0.88 6.06
C SER A 157 -21.54 -1.59 7.42
N GLN A 158 -22.05 -2.82 7.49
CA GLN A 158 -22.11 -3.60 8.74
C GLN A 158 -20.86 -4.46 8.93
N THR A 159 -20.40 -5.11 7.85
CA THR A 159 -19.27 -6.04 7.92
C THR A 159 -17.93 -5.37 7.60
N HIS A 160 -17.94 -4.16 7.02
CA HIS A 160 -16.78 -3.46 6.47
C HIS A 160 -15.99 -4.31 5.46
N ARG A 161 -16.71 -5.08 4.63
CA ARG A 161 -16.11 -5.94 3.61
C ARG A 161 -16.67 -5.65 2.22
N CYS A 162 -15.79 -5.75 1.23
CA CYS A 162 -16.17 -5.79 -0.16
C CYS A 162 -16.75 -7.15 -0.52
N PRO A 163 -17.76 -7.21 -1.38
CA PRO A 163 -18.18 -8.48 -1.98
C PRO A 163 -17.05 -9.06 -2.85
N ASP A 164 -17.15 -10.34 -3.15
CA ASP A 164 -16.26 -10.97 -4.13
C ASP A 164 -16.56 -10.39 -5.52
N ASN A 165 -15.53 -10.01 -6.25
CA ASN A 165 -15.66 -9.49 -7.60
C ASN A 165 -15.65 -10.59 -8.68
N GLY A 166 -15.49 -11.86 -8.29
CA GLY A 166 -15.48 -13.00 -9.18
C GLY A 166 -14.23 -13.09 -10.07
N ALA A 167 -13.12 -12.47 -9.67
CA ALA A 167 -11.84 -12.63 -10.37
C ALA A 167 -11.31 -14.06 -10.20
N THR A 168 -10.81 -14.62 -11.28
CA THR A 168 -10.31 -16.00 -11.31
C THR A 168 -8.91 -16.08 -11.92
N VAL A 169 -8.22 -17.17 -11.59
CA VAL A 169 -6.97 -17.56 -12.24
C VAL A 169 -7.20 -18.91 -12.91
N ASN A 170 -6.89 -19.00 -14.18
CA ASN A 170 -6.84 -20.29 -14.88
C ASN A 170 -5.59 -21.04 -14.42
N ILE A 171 -5.79 -22.20 -13.82
CA ILE A 171 -4.68 -22.98 -13.25
C ILE A 171 -3.85 -23.73 -14.31
N ASP A 172 -4.37 -23.88 -15.53
CA ASP A 172 -3.68 -24.60 -16.60
C ASP A 172 -2.58 -23.76 -17.26
N ASP A 173 -2.83 -22.45 -17.41
CA ASP A 173 -1.93 -21.51 -18.09
C ASP A 173 -1.53 -20.32 -17.22
N CYS A 174 -2.02 -20.23 -15.98
CA CYS A 174 -1.82 -19.12 -15.05
C CYS A 174 -2.34 -17.76 -15.56
N SER A 175 -3.26 -17.76 -16.53
CA SER A 175 -3.90 -16.53 -16.98
C SER A 175 -4.86 -16.00 -15.92
N ILE A 176 -4.98 -14.66 -15.88
CA ILE A 176 -5.79 -13.95 -14.88
C ILE A 176 -6.95 -13.21 -15.56
N SER A 177 -8.05 -13.07 -14.84
CA SER A 177 -9.20 -12.23 -15.26
C SER A 177 -8.79 -10.77 -15.26
N ARG A 178 -8.51 -10.19 -16.44
CA ARG A 178 -8.11 -8.79 -16.55
C ARG A 178 -9.28 -7.82 -16.62
N GLU A 179 -10.47 -8.32 -16.90
CA GLU A 179 -11.74 -7.59 -16.92
C GLU A 179 -12.32 -7.34 -15.53
N LYS A 180 -11.75 -7.99 -14.52
CA LYS A 180 -12.14 -7.85 -13.10
C LYS A 180 -11.08 -7.08 -12.33
N GLY A 181 -11.55 -6.24 -11.41
CA GLY A 181 -10.68 -5.36 -10.64
C GLY A 181 -10.37 -4.03 -11.34
N ASN A 182 -9.69 -3.15 -10.67
CA ASN A 182 -9.34 -1.84 -11.16
C ASN A 182 -7.81 -1.67 -11.26
N PRO A 183 -7.29 -0.99 -12.30
CA PRO A 183 -5.86 -0.67 -12.39
C PRO A 183 -5.44 0.35 -11.31
N GLU A 184 -6.38 1.15 -10.85
CA GLU A 184 -6.20 2.18 -9.84
C GLU A 184 -7.40 2.23 -8.91
N ILE A 185 -7.15 2.34 -7.61
CA ILE A 185 -8.19 2.62 -6.62
C ILE A 185 -7.72 3.80 -5.78
N LYS A 186 -8.58 4.81 -5.68
CA LYS A 186 -8.32 6.05 -4.96
C LYS A 186 -9.57 6.41 -4.14
N THR A 187 -9.41 6.65 -2.85
CA THR A 187 -10.55 6.93 -1.97
C THR A 187 -10.16 7.84 -0.81
N PHE A 188 -11.15 8.62 -0.36
CA PHE A 188 -11.14 9.17 0.99
C PHE A 188 -11.90 8.24 1.92
N TRP A 189 -11.33 7.99 3.09
CA TRP A 189 -11.97 7.20 4.12
C TRP A 189 -11.90 7.90 5.47
N GLN A 190 -12.94 7.77 6.23
CA GLN A 190 -13.03 8.23 7.61
C GLN A 190 -13.34 7.02 8.50
N ASP A 191 -12.58 6.85 9.57
CA ASP A 191 -12.80 5.76 10.51
C ASP A 191 -14.17 5.94 11.20
N PRO A 192 -15.14 5.04 10.99
CA PRO A 192 -16.45 5.14 11.59
C PRO A 192 -16.44 4.89 13.11
N GLU A 193 -15.34 4.33 13.61
CA GLU A 193 -15.15 3.99 15.02
C GLU A 193 -14.08 4.87 15.69
N PHE A 194 -13.72 5.99 15.05
CA PHE A 194 -12.78 6.93 15.65
C PHE A 194 -13.49 7.70 16.78
N ILE A 195 -13.11 7.39 18.01
CA ILE A 195 -13.62 8.08 19.20
C ILE A 195 -12.76 9.33 19.41
N ASN A 196 -13.38 10.51 19.30
CA ASN A 196 -12.77 11.81 19.59
C ASN A 196 -12.64 12.05 21.09
#